data_91263c284e636802c92857139c772bd2
#
_entry.id   91263c284e636802c92857139c772bd2
#
_cell.length_a   1.000
_cell.length_b   1.000
_cell.length_c   1.000
_cell.angle_alpha   90.00
_cell.angle_beta   90.00
_cell.angle_gamma   90.00
#
_symmetry.space_group_name_H-M   'P 1'
#
loop_
_entity.id
_entity.type
_entity.pdbx_description
1 polymer ?
#
loop_
_entity_poly.entity_id
_entity_poly.type
_entity_poly.pdbx_seq_one_letter_code
_entity_poly.pdbx_strand_id
1 'polypeptide(L)'
;LRSSSAASDVYKRQDINQESTFDRKNYFYPDLPKGYQITQMTKPIVEGGSIDIDVDGDKKTINITRAHLEEDAGKSIHDAYPDKSVIDLNRAGTPLLEIVSEPEISSAKEAVSYMKALHQLVTFLDVCDGDMSQGSLRCDANVSIRKVGDPELGTRTEIKNINSFRFIEKAINFEIKRQIKVLESGKKVIQETRLYDSGCLLYTSPSPRDLTAS
;
A
#
# COMPACT_ATOMS: atom_id res chain seq x y z
N LEU A 1 20.42 9.08 -1.50
CA LEU A 1 18.95 8.94 -1.48
C LEU A 1 18.25 9.81 -2.52
N ARG A 2 18.63 11.10 -2.69
CA ARG A 2 18.01 11.98 -3.70
C ARG A 2 18.23 11.51 -5.14
N SER A 3 19.42 10.99 -5.47
CA SER A 3 19.73 10.52 -6.84
C SER A 3 18.97 9.25 -7.21
N SER A 4 18.84 8.30 -6.28
CA SER A 4 18.12 7.04 -6.51
C SER A 4 16.61 7.28 -6.69
N SER A 5 16.03 8.14 -5.86
CA SER A 5 14.61 8.51 -5.98
C SER A 5 14.32 9.21 -7.30
N ALA A 6 15.12 10.22 -7.68
CA ALA A 6 14.96 10.92 -8.96
C ALA A 6 15.11 9.98 -10.16
N ALA A 7 16.05 9.03 -10.12
CA ALA A 7 16.21 8.03 -11.18
C ALA A 7 14.97 7.12 -11.29
N SER A 8 14.41 6.70 -10.16
CA SER A 8 13.15 5.94 -10.13
C SER A 8 12.00 6.72 -10.77
N ASP A 9 11.90 8.01 -10.48
CA ASP A 9 10.81 8.86 -10.97
C ASP A 9 10.91 9.08 -12.49
N VAL A 10 12.10 9.33 -13.02
CA VAL A 10 12.35 9.42 -14.46
C VAL A 10 11.98 8.11 -15.16
N TYR A 11 12.36 6.97 -14.59
CA TYR A 11 12.05 5.67 -15.20
C TYR A 11 10.53 5.37 -15.22
N LYS A 12 9.80 5.83 -14.23
CA LYS A 12 8.34 5.73 -14.18
C LYS A 12 7.61 6.79 -15.01
N ARG A 13 8.33 7.64 -15.75
CA ARG A 13 7.78 8.76 -16.54
C ARG A 13 6.94 9.72 -15.71
N GLN A 14 7.42 10.04 -14.52
CA GLN A 14 6.75 10.94 -13.59
C GLN A 14 7.20 12.39 -13.78
N ASP A 15 6.32 13.32 -13.44
CA ASP A 15 6.63 14.73 -13.35
C ASP A 15 7.18 15.06 -11.96
N ILE A 16 8.42 15.57 -11.92
CA ILE A 16 9.07 15.97 -10.67
C ILE A 16 8.64 17.40 -10.34
N ASN A 17 7.94 17.58 -9.23
CA ASN A 17 7.52 18.89 -8.78
C ASN A 17 8.72 19.72 -8.30
N GLN A 18 8.83 20.96 -8.78
CA GLN A 18 9.89 21.90 -8.37
C GLN A 18 9.69 22.42 -6.95
N GLU A 19 8.45 22.41 -6.49
CA GLU A 19 8.05 22.75 -5.12
C GLU A 19 7.25 21.61 -4.52
N SER A 20 7.63 21.15 -3.34
CA SER A 20 6.87 20.20 -2.56
C SER A 20 6.73 20.67 -1.12
N THR A 21 5.67 20.24 -0.45
CA THR A 21 5.41 20.60 0.95
C THR A 21 5.28 19.37 1.81
N PHE A 22 5.74 19.49 3.06
CA PHE A 22 5.54 18.48 4.07
C PHE A 22 4.41 18.90 5.01
N ASP A 23 3.58 17.92 5.34
CA ASP A 23 2.44 18.03 6.23
C ASP A 23 2.64 17.11 7.44
N ARG A 24 1.79 17.25 8.46
CA ARG A 24 1.76 16.37 9.61
C ARG A 24 0.48 15.55 9.61
N LYS A 25 0.63 14.24 9.54
CA LYS A 25 -0.47 13.27 9.73
C LYS A 25 -0.50 12.90 11.22
N ASN A 26 -1.46 13.45 11.96
CA ASN A 26 -1.55 13.29 13.42
C ASN A 26 -2.30 12.00 13.74
N TYR A 27 -1.65 11.08 14.47
CA TYR A 27 -2.25 9.90 15.08
C TYR A 27 -1.36 9.39 16.21
N PHE A 28 -1.96 8.66 17.16
CA PHE A 28 -1.25 8.12 18.30
C PHE A 28 -1.11 6.62 18.17
N TYR A 29 0.13 6.15 18.16
CA TYR A 29 0.45 4.73 18.21
C TYR A 29 1.78 4.51 18.93
N PRO A 30 1.98 3.37 19.63
CA PRO A 30 3.18 3.16 20.46
C PRO A 30 4.50 3.26 19.69
N ASP A 31 4.53 2.86 18.41
CA ASP A 31 5.72 2.94 17.56
C ASP A 31 5.91 4.31 16.87
N LEU A 32 5.03 5.26 17.18
CA LEU A 32 5.15 6.65 16.75
C LEU A 32 4.98 7.59 17.96
N PRO A 33 5.94 7.62 18.90
CA PRO A 33 5.78 8.29 20.20
C PRO A 33 5.60 9.81 20.11
N LYS A 34 6.02 10.45 19.03
CA LYS A 34 5.81 11.90 18.83
C LYS A 34 4.36 12.27 18.44
N GLY A 35 3.51 11.29 18.11
CA GLY A 35 2.09 11.49 17.85
C GLY A 35 1.76 12.08 16.48
N TYR A 36 2.73 12.16 15.56
CA TYR A 36 2.50 12.56 14.17
C TYR A 36 3.54 11.94 13.24
N GLN A 37 3.18 11.77 11.98
CA GLN A 37 4.05 11.34 10.89
C GLN A 37 4.22 12.49 9.89
N ILE A 38 5.45 12.78 9.50
CA ILE A 38 5.71 13.68 8.37
C ILE A 38 5.31 12.95 7.09
N THR A 39 4.56 13.64 6.24
CA THR A 39 4.06 13.14 4.95
C THR A 39 3.94 14.29 3.95
N GLN A 40 3.42 14.02 2.76
CA GLN A 40 3.09 15.05 1.76
C GLN A 40 1.65 14.80 1.27
N MET A 41 0.75 15.73 1.48
CA MET A 41 -0.67 15.60 1.11
C MET A 41 -1.00 16.33 -0.19
N THR A 42 -0.73 17.65 -0.24
CA THR A 42 -1.19 18.52 -1.32
C THR A 42 -0.17 18.73 -2.43
N LYS A 43 1.12 18.72 -2.09
CA LYS A 43 2.22 18.91 -3.04
C LYS A 43 3.24 17.80 -2.86
N PRO A 44 3.02 16.63 -3.46
CA PRO A 44 3.96 15.52 -3.41
C PRO A 44 5.24 15.83 -4.19
N ILE A 45 6.28 15.06 -3.99
CA ILE A 45 7.54 15.19 -4.73
C ILE A 45 7.37 14.89 -6.21
N VAL A 46 6.52 13.94 -6.58
CA VAL A 46 6.22 13.57 -7.97
C VAL A 46 4.74 13.24 -8.17
N GLU A 47 4.26 13.54 -9.37
CA GLU A 47 2.90 13.23 -9.81
C GLU A 47 2.93 12.47 -11.13
N GLY A 48 1.84 11.72 -11.38
CA GLY A 48 1.67 10.98 -12.62
C GLY A 48 2.66 9.82 -12.78
N GLY A 49 2.82 9.42 -14.03
CA GLY A 49 3.64 8.29 -14.44
C GLY A 49 2.86 7.02 -14.68
N SER A 50 3.55 5.99 -15.14
CA SER A 50 2.91 4.71 -15.42
C SER A 50 3.89 3.55 -15.36
N ILE A 51 3.38 2.34 -15.16
CA ILE A 51 4.12 1.10 -15.19
C ILE A 51 3.42 0.12 -16.13
N ASP A 52 4.16 -0.41 -17.08
CA ASP A 52 3.68 -1.46 -17.95
C ASP A 52 3.81 -2.82 -17.26
N ILE A 53 2.75 -3.59 -17.27
CA ILE A 53 2.69 -4.95 -16.75
C ILE A 53 2.35 -5.94 -17.85
N ASP A 54 2.74 -7.19 -17.66
CA ASP A 54 2.37 -8.32 -18.51
C ASP A 54 1.71 -9.40 -17.64
N VAL A 55 0.54 -9.84 -18.05
CA VAL A 55 -0.19 -10.92 -17.39
C VAL A 55 -0.59 -11.95 -18.44
N ASP A 56 0.08 -13.08 -18.42
CA ASP A 56 -0.18 -14.20 -19.35
C ASP A 56 -0.08 -13.79 -20.84
N GLY A 57 0.76 -12.78 -21.16
CA GLY A 57 0.96 -12.23 -22.51
C GLY A 57 0.10 -11.00 -22.84
N ASP A 58 -0.85 -10.66 -22.00
CA ASP A 58 -1.64 -9.43 -22.13
C ASP A 58 -0.92 -8.26 -21.47
N LYS A 59 -0.57 -7.27 -22.27
CA LYS A 59 0.09 -6.05 -21.78
C LYS A 59 -0.93 -5.00 -21.33
N LYS A 60 -0.66 -4.39 -20.18
CA LYS A 60 -1.48 -3.32 -19.63
C LYS A 60 -0.59 -2.26 -19.00
N THR A 61 -0.94 -1.01 -19.19
CA THR A 61 -0.32 0.13 -18.51
C THR A 61 -1.16 0.50 -17.29
N ILE A 62 -0.52 0.62 -16.12
CA ILE A 62 -1.14 1.09 -14.89
C ILE A 62 -0.59 2.48 -14.59
N ASN A 63 -1.47 3.45 -14.50
CA ASN A 63 -1.10 4.82 -14.17
C ASN A 63 -0.83 4.97 -12.67
N ILE A 64 0.07 5.89 -12.36
CA ILE A 64 0.44 6.28 -10.99
C ILE A 64 -0.15 7.66 -10.73
N THR A 65 -0.87 7.80 -9.62
CA THR A 65 -1.40 9.10 -9.19
C THR A 65 -0.27 9.99 -8.73
N ARG A 66 0.57 9.47 -7.83
CA ARG A 66 1.70 10.20 -7.24
C ARG A 66 2.68 9.26 -6.55
N ALA A 67 3.85 9.77 -6.27
CA ALA A 67 4.72 9.24 -5.22
C ALA A 67 5.10 10.38 -4.27
N HIS A 68 5.08 10.11 -2.97
CA HIS A 68 5.35 11.11 -1.96
C HIS A 68 6.24 10.58 -0.84
N LEU A 69 6.94 11.50 -0.20
CA LEU A 69 7.86 11.19 0.88
C LEU A 69 7.11 11.21 2.22
N GLU A 70 7.41 10.21 3.02
CA GLU A 70 6.98 10.08 4.41
C GLU A 70 8.18 9.76 5.29
N GLU A 71 8.03 9.88 6.59
CA GLU A 71 8.90 9.21 7.54
C GLU A 71 8.26 7.89 7.99
N ASP A 72 9.09 6.86 8.17
CA ASP A 72 8.60 5.59 8.67
C ASP A 72 8.36 5.63 10.18
N ALA A 73 7.39 4.86 10.65
CA ALA A 73 7.19 4.58 12.07
C ALA A 73 8.16 3.49 12.55
N GLY A 74 8.25 3.30 13.85
CA GLY A 74 8.91 2.16 14.43
C GLY A 74 8.16 0.85 14.12
N LYS A 75 8.48 -0.20 14.83
CA LYS A 75 7.85 -1.52 14.70
C LYS A 75 7.28 -1.96 16.05
N SER A 76 6.01 -2.31 16.07
CA SER A 76 5.38 -3.00 17.21
C SER A 76 5.51 -4.50 17.03
N ILE A 77 6.10 -5.19 18.01
CA ILE A 77 6.32 -6.63 18.02
C ILE A 77 5.43 -7.21 19.10
N HIS A 78 4.41 -7.97 18.71
CA HIS A 78 3.39 -8.49 19.61
C HIS A 78 3.70 -9.91 20.11
N ASP A 79 4.53 -10.66 19.39
CA ASP A 79 4.78 -12.08 19.64
C ASP A 79 6.04 -12.33 20.46
N ALA A 80 6.76 -11.29 20.89
CA ALA A 80 7.99 -11.44 21.66
C ALA A 80 7.74 -11.91 23.12
N TYR A 81 6.59 -11.55 23.69
CA TYR A 81 6.17 -11.91 25.06
C TYR A 81 4.66 -12.08 25.14
N PRO A 82 4.14 -13.00 25.98
CA PRO A 82 2.70 -13.31 26.04
C PRO A 82 1.79 -12.12 26.37
N ASP A 83 2.26 -11.20 27.21
CA ASP A 83 1.43 -10.11 27.76
C ASP A 83 2.00 -8.70 27.48
N LYS A 84 2.95 -8.58 26.56
CA LYS A 84 3.63 -7.30 26.29
C LYS A 84 3.92 -7.13 24.82
N SER A 85 3.71 -5.92 24.32
CA SER A 85 4.24 -5.49 23.02
C SER A 85 5.60 -4.83 23.21
N VAL A 86 6.57 -5.21 22.40
CA VAL A 86 7.88 -4.57 22.34
C VAL A 86 7.84 -3.51 21.23
N ILE A 87 8.41 -2.37 21.49
CA ILE A 87 8.54 -1.29 20.51
C ILE A 87 9.99 -1.21 20.07
N ASP A 88 10.22 -1.39 18.78
CA ASP A 88 11.51 -1.19 18.13
C ASP A 88 11.46 0.11 17.32
N LEU A 89 12.25 1.10 17.73
CA LEU A 89 12.30 2.42 17.11
C LEU A 89 13.45 2.57 16.10
N ASN A 90 14.21 1.52 15.79
CA ASN A 90 15.35 1.63 14.87
C ASN A 90 14.97 2.10 13.47
N ARG A 91 13.75 1.83 13.03
CA ARG A 91 13.22 2.27 11.74
C ARG A 91 12.55 3.64 11.80
N ALA A 92 12.19 4.13 12.98
CA ALA A 92 11.45 5.37 13.14
C ALA A 92 12.21 6.56 12.54
N GLY A 93 11.51 7.36 11.72
CA GLY A 93 12.08 8.53 11.06
C GLY A 93 12.91 8.23 9.80
N THR A 94 13.06 6.98 9.39
CA THR A 94 13.72 6.67 8.11
C THR A 94 12.86 7.15 6.94
N PRO A 95 13.46 7.63 5.83
CA PRO A 95 12.69 8.01 4.66
C PRO A 95 11.89 6.83 4.09
N LEU A 96 10.61 7.08 3.83
CA LEU A 96 9.67 6.15 3.19
C LEU A 96 9.11 6.81 1.93
N LEU A 97 9.08 6.09 0.82
CA LEU A 97 8.42 6.52 -0.41
C LEU A 97 7.11 5.75 -0.56
N GLU A 98 5.99 6.45 -0.55
CA GLU A 98 4.69 5.88 -0.87
C GLU A 98 4.34 6.12 -2.33
N ILE A 99 4.02 5.07 -3.07
CA ILE A 99 3.63 5.09 -4.49
C ILE A 99 2.15 4.70 -4.56
N VAL A 100 1.32 5.60 -5.08
CA VAL A 100 -0.13 5.42 -5.19
C VAL A 100 -0.49 5.22 -6.66
N SER A 101 -1.09 4.07 -6.99
CA SER A 101 -1.59 3.78 -8.34
C SER A 101 -3.00 4.31 -8.55
N GLU A 102 -3.36 4.58 -9.82
CA GLU A 102 -4.75 4.73 -10.21
C GLU A 102 -5.52 3.41 -10.04
N PRO A 103 -6.84 3.44 -9.84
CA PRO A 103 -7.67 2.25 -9.60
C PRO A 103 -7.97 1.47 -10.90
N GLU A 104 -6.94 1.13 -11.65
CA GLU A 104 -7.03 0.48 -12.96
C GLU A 104 -6.76 -1.03 -12.92
N ILE A 105 -6.22 -1.52 -11.80
CA ILE A 105 -5.94 -2.95 -11.60
C ILE A 105 -7.26 -3.69 -11.42
N SER A 106 -7.52 -4.69 -12.27
CA SER A 106 -8.81 -5.39 -12.35
C SER A 106 -8.76 -6.83 -11.84
N SER A 107 -7.60 -7.35 -11.51
CA SER A 107 -7.44 -8.72 -11.00
C SER A 107 -6.29 -8.86 -10.02
N ALA A 108 -6.32 -9.92 -9.21
CA ALA A 108 -5.23 -10.23 -8.31
C ALA A 108 -3.91 -10.54 -9.06
N LYS A 109 -3.99 -11.14 -10.26
CA LYS A 109 -2.81 -11.39 -11.10
C LYS A 109 -2.17 -10.09 -11.58
N GLU A 110 -2.99 -9.12 -12.02
CA GLU A 110 -2.50 -7.79 -12.39
C GLU A 110 -1.81 -7.10 -11.21
N ALA A 111 -2.40 -7.17 -10.01
CA ALA A 111 -1.81 -6.61 -8.80
C ALA A 111 -0.45 -7.24 -8.48
N VAL A 112 -0.31 -8.55 -8.61
CA VAL A 112 0.97 -9.26 -8.42
C VAL A 112 1.98 -8.84 -9.49
N SER A 113 1.57 -8.73 -10.76
CA SER A 113 2.46 -8.31 -11.85
C SER A 113 2.95 -6.87 -11.64
N TYR A 114 2.05 -5.97 -11.24
CA TYR A 114 2.38 -4.58 -10.90
C TYR A 114 3.39 -4.50 -9.75
N MET A 115 3.16 -5.23 -8.67
CA MET A 115 4.07 -5.25 -7.52
C MET A 115 5.43 -5.87 -7.85
N LYS A 116 5.48 -6.88 -8.73
CA LYS A 116 6.74 -7.44 -9.22
C LYS A 116 7.52 -6.44 -10.07
N ALA A 117 6.83 -5.70 -10.94
CA ALA A 117 7.45 -4.65 -11.74
C ALA A 117 8.03 -3.52 -10.86
N LEU A 118 7.28 -3.07 -9.86
CA LEU A 118 7.78 -2.11 -8.86
C LEU A 118 8.96 -2.66 -8.09
N HIS A 119 8.88 -3.89 -7.60
CA HIS A 119 9.97 -4.55 -6.88
C HIS A 119 11.25 -4.57 -7.71
N GLN A 120 11.17 -5.01 -8.96
CA GLN A 120 12.32 -5.02 -9.88
C GLN A 120 12.89 -3.62 -10.08
N LEU A 121 12.03 -2.62 -10.23
CA LEU A 121 12.45 -1.25 -10.43
C LEU A 121 13.20 -0.69 -9.22
N VAL A 122 12.63 -0.81 -8.01
CA VAL A 122 13.24 -0.23 -6.80
C VAL A 122 14.51 -0.95 -6.37
N THR A 123 14.61 -2.27 -6.63
CA THR A 123 15.83 -3.04 -6.36
C THR A 123 16.91 -2.75 -7.41
N PHE A 124 16.57 -2.67 -8.69
CA PHE A 124 17.52 -2.33 -9.75
C PHE A 124 18.12 -0.92 -9.56
N LEU A 125 17.32 0.03 -9.10
CA LEU A 125 17.76 1.40 -8.84
C LEU A 125 18.42 1.60 -7.46
N ASP A 126 18.57 0.52 -6.69
CA ASP A 126 19.15 0.54 -5.34
C ASP A 126 18.42 1.51 -4.37
N VAL A 127 17.10 1.63 -4.56
CA VAL A 127 16.24 2.43 -3.67
C VAL A 127 15.99 1.69 -2.35
N CYS A 128 15.75 0.38 -2.43
CA CYS A 128 15.64 -0.52 -1.28
C CYS A 128 15.97 -1.96 -1.72
N ASP A 129 16.17 -2.85 -0.75
CA ASP A 129 16.43 -4.28 -0.99
C ASP A 129 15.20 -5.06 -1.46
N GLY A 130 14.01 -4.46 -1.36
CA GLY A 130 12.75 -5.06 -1.78
C GLY A 130 12.24 -6.18 -0.86
N ASP A 131 12.85 -6.40 0.31
CA ASP A 131 12.44 -7.48 1.22
C ASP A 131 11.09 -7.18 1.88
N MET A 132 10.05 -7.84 1.36
CA MET A 132 8.70 -7.71 1.89
C MET A 132 8.55 -8.30 3.28
N SER A 133 9.34 -9.33 3.64
CA SER A 133 9.26 -9.98 4.94
C SER A 133 9.81 -9.11 6.05
N GLN A 134 10.80 -8.27 5.74
CA GLN A 134 11.37 -7.30 6.65
C GLN A 134 10.64 -5.95 6.64
N GLY A 135 9.73 -5.77 5.67
CA GLY A 135 8.96 -4.53 5.51
C GLY A 135 9.71 -3.41 4.78
N SER A 136 10.78 -3.74 4.05
CA SER A 136 11.49 -2.79 3.17
C SER A 136 10.65 -2.42 1.95
N LEU A 137 9.82 -3.35 1.46
CA LEU A 137 8.75 -3.12 0.50
C LEU A 137 7.43 -3.59 1.10
N ARG A 138 6.43 -2.72 1.11
CA ARG A 138 5.09 -2.99 1.67
C ARG A 138 4.04 -2.81 0.60
N CYS A 139 2.95 -3.54 0.73
CA CYS A 139 1.79 -3.43 -0.15
C CYS A 139 0.53 -3.31 0.69
N ASP A 140 -0.18 -2.21 0.50
CA ASP A 140 -1.55 -2.04 0.97
C ASP A 140 -2.47 -2.13 -0.25
N ALA A 141 -3.48 -3.00 -0.21
CA ALA A 141 -4.38 -3.21 -1.32
C ALA A 141 -5.78 -2.67 -1.01
N ASN A 142 -6.22 -1.66 -1.78
CA ASN A 142 -7.59 -1.19 -1.75
C ASN A 142 -8.43 -1.98 -2.76
N VAL A 143 -9.42 -2.73 -2.27
CA VAL A 143 -10.25 -3.61 -3.08
C VAL A 143 -11.71 -3.16 -3.02
N SER A 144 -12.33 -2.97 -4.18
CA SER A 144 -13.77 -2.79 -4.33
C SER A 144 -14.29 -3.60 -5.51
N ILE A 145 -15.56 -3.91 -5.53
CA ILE A 145 -16.20 -4.58 -6.66
C ILE A 145 -17.39 -3.76 -7.16
N ARG A 146 -17.68 -3.87 -8.45
CA ARG A 146 -18.85 -3.27 -9.11
C ARG A 146 -19.40 -4.24 -10.16
N LYS A 147 -20.62 -4.02 -10.58
CA LYS A 147 -21.17 -4.76 -11.72
C LYS A 147 -20.45 -4.37 -13.00
N VAL A 148 -20.34 -5.30 -13.92
CA VAL A 148 -19.78 -5.01 -15.24
C VAL A 148 -20.64 -3.94 -15.92
N GLY A 149 -19.98 -2.87 -16.38
CA GLY A 149 -20.64 -1.73 -17.02
C GLY A 149 -20.99 -0.56 -16.08
N ASP A 150 -20.92 -0.75 -14.75
CA ASP A 150 -21.10 0.37 -13.82
C ASP A 150 -19.90 1.33 -13.91
N PRO A 151 -20.11 2.64 -14.08
CA PRO A 151 -19.02 3.62 -14.11
C PRO A 151 -18.43 3.88 -12.73
N GLU A 152 -19.24 3.80 -11.68
CA GLU A 152 -18.83 4.10 -10.31
C GLU A 152 -18.12 2.91 -9.64
N LEU A 153 -17.05 3.21 -8.94
CA LEU A 153 -16.36 2.21 -8.11
C LEU A 153 -17.23 1.87 -6.89
N GLY A 154 -17.17 0.61 -6.46
CA GLY A 154 -17.82 0.18 -5.23
C GLY A 154 -17.11 0.69 -3.97
N THR A 155 -17.70 0.43 -2.80
CA THR A 155 -17.10 0.74 -1.52
C THR A 155 -15.82 -0.08 -1.34
N ARG A 156 -14.70 0.61 -1.10
CA ARG A 156 -13.38 -0.03 -0.93
C ARG A 156 -13.19 -0.60 0.47
N THR A 157 -12.43 -1.67 0.54
CA THR A 157 -11.83 -2.21 1.76
C THR A 157 -10.33 -2.20 1.58
N GLU A 158 -9.60 -1.67 2.55
CA GLU A 158 -8.15 -1.69 2.55
C GLU A 158 -7.64 -2.98 3.19
N ILE A 159 -6.65 -3.62 2.58
CA ILE A 159 -5.98 -4.82 3.12
C ILE A 159 -4.54 -4.47 3.43
N LYS A 160 -4.13 -4.67 4.67
CA LYS A 160 -2.77 -4.46 5.18
C LYS A 160 -2.09 -5.76 5.58
N ASN A 161 -0.83 -5.68 5.95
CA ASN A 161 0.00 -6.81 6.40
C ASN A 161 0.22 -7.88 5.32
N ILE A 162 0.37 -7.46 4.07
CA ILE A 162 0.62 -8.36 2.95
C ILE A 162 2.12 -8.36 2.66
N ASN A 163 2.83 -9.38 3.11
CA ASN A 163 4.29 -9.44 3.11
C ASN A 163 4.90 -10.44 2.11
N SER A 164 4.15 -10.81 1.07
CA SER A 164 4.66 -11.59 -0.07
C SER A 164 3.73 -11.48 -1.28
N PHE A 165 4.26 -11.70 -2.48
CA PHE A 165 3.46 -11.72 -3.72
C PHE A 165 2.35 -12.78 -3.69
N ARG A 166 2.62 -13.93 -3.11
CA ARG A 166 1.62 -14.99 -2.94
C ARG A 166 0.47 -14.54 -2.02
N PHE A 167 0.77 -13.75 -1.02
CA PHE A 167 -0.25 -13.24 -0.09
C PHE A 167 -1.05 -12.10 -0.70
N ILE A 168 -0.47 -11.29 -1.59
CA ILE A 168 -1.22 -10.29 -2.37
C ILE A 168 -2.35 -10.98 -3.16
N GLU A 169 -2.01 -12.02 -3.92
CA GLU A 169 -2.99 -12.76 -4.72
C GLU A 169 -4.09 -13.37 -3.87
N LYS A 170 -3.72 -14.05 -2.79
CA LYS A 170 -4.67 -14.69 -1.88
C LYS A 170 -5.59 -13.69 -1.19
N ALA A 171 -5.03 -12.59 -0.67
CA ALA A 171 -5.78 -11.58 0.06
C ALA A 171 -6.81 -10.89 -0.84
N ILE A 172 -6.40 -10.46 -2.03
CA ILE A 172 -7.29 -9.81 -2.99
C ILE A 172 -8.41 -10.77 -3.44
N ASN A 173 -8.08 -11.99 -3.82
CA ASN A 173 -9.08 -12.99 -4.24
C ASN A 173 -10.07 -13.34 -3.11
N PHE A 174 -9.60 -13.40 -1.87
CA PHE A 174 -10.48 -13.63 -0.73
C PHE A 174 -11.44 -12.44 -0.52
N GLU A 175 -10.92 -11.22 -0.57
CA GLU A 175 -11.72 -10.03 -0.36
C GLU A 175 -12.77 -9.83 -1.47
N ILE A 176 -12.42 -10.08 -2.73
CA ILE A 176 -13.37 -10.08 -3.84
C ILE A 176 -14.54 -11.05 -3.55
N LYS A 177 -14.23 -12.29 -3.19
CA LYS A 177 -15.25 -13.29 -2.86
C LYS A 177 -16.12 -12.88 -1.66
N ARG A 178 -15.51 -12.25 -0.64
CA ARG A 178 -16.25 -11.75 0.52
C ARG A 178 -17.23 -10.65 0.12
N GLN A 179 -16.77 -9.66 -0.64
CA GLN A 179 -17.61 -8.54 -1.08
C GLN A 179 -18.76 -9.02 -1.97
N ILE A 180 -18.52 -9.98 -2.87
CA ILE A 180 -19.58 -10.60 -3.68
C ILE A 180 -20.67 -11.18 -2.77
N LYS A 181 -20.30 -12.03 -1.80
CA LYS A 181 -21.25 -12.63 -0.86
C LYS A 181 -22.03 -11.60 -0.06
N VAL A 182 -21.38 -10.52 0.38
CA VAL A 182 -22.04 -9.43 1.11
C VAL A 182 -23.12 -8.78 0.24
N LEU A 183 -22.78 -8.44 -1.00
CA LEU A 183 -23.73 -7.78 -1.92
C LEU A 183 -24.86 -8.73 -2.36
N GLU A 184 -24.57 -10.00 -2.63
CA GLU A 184 -25.57 -11.01 -2.97
C GLU A 184 -26.55 -11.27 -1.82
N SER A 185 -26.13 -11.10 -0.58
CA SER A 185 -27.01 -11.18 0.61
C SER A 185 -27.88 -9.93 0.82
N GLY A 186 -27.83 -8.95 -0.08
CA GLY A 186 -28.56 -7.68 0.03
C GLY A 186 -27.96 -6.69 1.02
N LYS A 187 -26.79 -6.98 1.57
CA LYS A 187 -26.06 -6.09 2.48
C LYS A 187 -25.12 -5.15 1.71
N LYS A 188 -24.66 -4.09 2.36
CA LYS A 188 -23.66 -3.16 1.81
C LYS A 188 -22.28 -3.53 2.32
N VAL A 189 -21.27 -3.35 1.47
CA VAL A 189 -19.87 -3.37 1.90
C VAL A 189 -19.62 -2.13 2.75
N ILE A 190 -18.94 -2.30 3.88
CA ILE A 190 -18.54 -1.22 4.78
C ILE A 190 -17.08 -0.88 4.48
N GLN A 191 -16.75 0.40 4.41
CA GLN A 191 -15.36 0.83 4.29
C GLN A 191 -14.64 0.54 5.61
N GLU A 192 -13.65 -0.32 5.54
CA GLU A 192 -12.87 -0.77 6.70
C GLU A 192 -11.46 -1.16 6.29
N THR A 193 -10.55 -1.19 7.24
CA THR A 193 -9.22 -1.79 7.07
C THR A 193 -9.22 -3.20 7.63
N ARG A 194 -8.64 -4.13 6.89
CA ARG A 194 -8.54 -5.54 7.24
C ARG A 194 -7.08 -5.97 7.21
N LEU A 195 -6.67 -6.78 8.16
CA LEU A 195 -5.33 -7.34 8.22
C LEU A 195 -5.31 -8.74 7.59
N TYR A 196 -4.32 -8.99 6.74
CA TYR A 196 -4.07 -10.33 6.24
C TYR A 196 -3.36 -11.17 7.29
N ASP A 197 -3.86 -12.37 7.50
CA ASP A 197 -3.26 -13.41 8.32
C ASP A 197 -3.28 -14.73 7.55
N SER A 198 -2.17 -15.45 7.53
CA SER A 198 -2.04 -16.67 6.75
C SER A 198 -2.92 -17.83 7.27
N GLY A 199 -3.32 -17.80 8.52
CA GLY A 199 -4.15 -18.82 9.17
C GLY A 199 -5.65 -18.59 8.98
N CYS A 200 -6.12 -17.34 9.18
CA CYS A 200 -7.53 -16.98 9.08
C CYS A 200 -7.89 -16.16 7.83
N LEU A 201 -6.90 -15.82 7.00
CA LEU A 201 -6.91 -15.02 5.79
C LEU A 201 -7.08 -13.52 6.06
N LEU A 202 -8.25 -13.03 6.48
CA LEU A 202 -8.49 -11.61 6.74
C LEU A 202 -9.38 -11.41 7.96
N TYR A 203 -9.03 -10.42 8.79
CA TYR A 203 -9.86 -9.95 9.89
C TYR A 203 -9.84 -8.41 9.95
N THR A 204 -10.87 -7.80 10.56
CA THR A 204 -10.94 -6.34 10.72
C THR A 204 -9.81 -5.86 11.61
N SER A 205 -9.12 -4.80 11.19
CA SER A 205 -8.01 -4.24 11.96
C SER A 205 -8.51 -3.63 13.28
N PRO A 206 -7.92 -3.98 14.41
CA PRO A 206 -8.20 -3.33 15.68
C PRO A 206 -7.41 -2.03 15.87
N SER A 207 -6.52 -1.67 14.92
CA SER A 207 -5.57 -0.58 15.08
C SER A 207 -6.24 0.79 14.91
N PRO A 208 -6.07 1.73 15.88
CA PRO A 208 -6.51 3.12 15.73
C PRO A 208 -5.89 3.83 14.51
N ARG A 209 -4.68 3.41 14.09
CA ARG A 209 -3.99 3.93 12.90
C ARG A 209 -4.82 3.74 11.64
N ASP A 210 -5.54 2.63 11.57
CA ASP A 210 -6.33 2.26 10.39
C ASP A 210 -7.71 2.93 10.37
N LEU A 211 -8.16 3.46 11.50
CA LEU A 211 -9.44 4.17 11.63
C LEU A 211 -9.37 5.63 11.21
N THR A 212 -8.17 6.22 11.12
CA THR A 212 -7.96 7.64 10.84
C THR A 212 -7.56 7.93 9.39
N ALA A 213 -7.42 6.90 8.56
CA ALA A 213 -7.05 7.02 7.14
C ALA A 213 -8.30 7.15 6.24
N SER A 214 -9.17 8.12 6.54
CA SER A 214 -10.33 8.48 5.69
C SER A 214 -10.19 9.90 5.16
#